data_945838d7fc083ddf9ae7191613e6477e
#
_entry.id   945838d7fc083ddf9ae7191613e6477e
#
_cell.length_a   1.000
_cell.length_b   1.000
_cell.length_c   1.000
_cell.angle_alpha   90.00
_cell.angle_beta   90.00
_cell.angle_gamma   90.00
#
_symmetry.space_group_name_H-M   'P 1'
#
loop_
_entity.id
_entity.type
_entity.pdbx_description
1 polymer ?
#
loop_
_entity_poly.entity_id
_entity_poly.type
_entity_poly.pdbx_seq_one_letter_code
_entity_poly.pdbx_strand_id
1 'polypeptide(L)'
;MLIDGKIKTEDIPRVWNEKYREYLGVVPENDAEGALQDSHWSSDFGYFPTYALGNFYNSMYHNAMKKAFDVDEAVASGDLARINGWMKEHVFAKADILDADEWIRDITGEELTASYFLEYLERKYSEIYGLK
;
A
#
# COMPACT_ATOMS: atom_id res chain seq x y z
N MET A 1 -1.66 2.84 18.52
CA MET A 1 -1.57 2.40 19.95
C MET A 1 -0.66 3.35 20.73
N LEU A 2 0.58 3.60 20.30
CA LEU A 2 1.51 4.51 20.99
C LEU A 2 0.97 5.96 21.01
N ILE A 3 0.61 6.50 19.85
CA ILE A 3 0.03 7.86 19.72
C ILE A 3 -1.24 8.04 20.56
N ASP A 4 -2.07 7.01 20.63
CA ASP A 4 -3.30 7.01 21.44
C ASP A 4 -3.05 6.82 22.95
N GLY A 5 -1.80 6.69 23.37
CA GLY A 5 -1.44 6.44 24.79
C GLY A 5 -1.87 5.08 25.33
N LYS A 6 -2.22 4.12 24.46
CA LYS A 6 -2.62 2.75 24.85
C LYS A 6 -1.44 1.88 25.29
N ILE A 7 -0.24 2.24 24.83
CA ILE A 7 1.03 1.63 25.22
C ILE A 7 2.05 2.72 25.46
N LYS A 8 3.11 2.39 26.19
CA LYS A 8 4.27 3.26 26.42
C LYS A 8 5.42 2.84 25.51
N THR A 9 6.45 3.66 25.43
CA THR A 9 7.66 3.37 24.64
C THR A 9 8.34 2.07 25.06
N GLU A 10 8.34 1.78 26.35
CA GLU A 10 8.91 0.55 26.91
C GLU A 10 8.16 -0.72 26.45
N ASP A 11 6.91 -0.58 26.05
CA ASP A 11 6.09 -1.70 25.56
C ASP A 11 6.34 -2.04 24.10
N ILE A 12 7.03 -1.18 23.34
CA ILE A 12 7.19 -1.34 21.88
C ILE A 12 7.78 -2.69 21.52
N PRO A 13 8.90 -3.17 22.08
CA PRO A 13 9.48 -4.46 21.68
C PRO A 13 8.52 -5.62 21.92
N ARG A 14 7.85 -5.63 23.07
CA ARG A 14 6.88 -6.67 23.41
C ARG A 14 5.70 -6.68 22.42
N VAL A 15 5.08 -5.52 22.19
CA VAL A 15 3.92 -5.39 21.28
C VAL A 15 4.32 -5.69 19.84
N TRP A 16 5.53 -5.31 19.42
CA TRP A 16 6.08 -5.67 18.12
C TRP A 16 6.13 -7.18 17.94
N ASN A 17 6.71 -7.90 18.90
CA ASN A 17 6.83 -9.35 18.86
C ASN A 17 5.46 -10.05 18.90
N GLU A 18 4.50 -9.53 19.67
CA GLU A 18 3.13 -10.02 19.69
C GLU A 18 2.48 -9.90 18.31
N LYS A 19 2.63 -8.74 17.65
CA LYS A 19 2.07 -8.50 16.31
C LYS A 19 2.75 -9.31 15.22
N TYR A 20 4.06 -9.48 15.29
CA TYR A 20 4.80 -10.36 14.38
C TYR A 20 4.33 -11.81 14.49
N ARG A 21 4.11 -12.29 15.71
CA ARG A 21 3.55 -13.63 15.92
C ARG A 21 2.13 -13.74 15.37
N GLU A 22 1.29 -12.73 15.64
CA GLU A 22 -0.11 -12.73 15.22
C GLU A 22 -0.25 -12.71 13.69
N TYR A 23 0.52 -11.88 13.00
CA TYR A 23 0.34 -11.65 11.58
C TYR A 23 1.23 -12.50 10.67
N LEU A 24 2.41 -12.87 11.13
CA LEU A 24 3.42 -13.55 10.31
C LEU A 24 3.80 -14.93 10.83
N GLY A 25 3.37 -15.30 12.03
CA GLY A 25 3.70 -16.60 12.66
C GLY A 25 5.14 -16.71 13.15
N VAL A 26 5.91 -15.62 13.13
CA VAL A 26 7.32 -15.59 13.56
C VAL A 26 7.54 -14.60 14.69
N VAL A 27 8.61 -14.78 15.46
CA VAL A 27 9.04 -13.84 16.51
C VAL A 27 10.53 -13.59 16.32
N PRO A 28 10.97 -12.33 16.26
CA PRO A 28 12.38 -11.97 16.24
C PRO A 28 13.12 -12.50 17.49
N GLU A 29 14.37 -12.92 17.33
CA GLU A 29 15.17 -13.46 18.44
C GLU A 29 15.55 -12.39 19.47
N ASN A 30 15.70 -11.15 19.00
CA ASN A 30 16.08 -9.99 19.82
C ASN A 30 15.54 -8.71 19.22
N ASP A 31 15.65 -7.59 19.95
CA ASP A 31 15.12 -6.29 19.53
C ASP A 31 15.84 -5.72 18.30
N ALA A 32 17.13 -6.08 18.09
CA ALA A 32 17.89 -5.64 16.91
C ALA A 32 17.34 -6.26 15.62
N GLU A 33 16.79 -7.46 15.70
CA GLU A 33 16.10 -8.15 14.59
C GLU A 33 14.58 -7.85 14.57
N GLY A 34 14.08 -7.23 15.61
CA GLY A 34 12.69 -6.86 15.81
C GLY A 34 12.43 -5.37 15.64
N ALA A 35 11.93 -4.74 16.68
CA ALA A 35 11.48 -3.35 16.65
C ALA A 35 12.56 -2.35 16.20
N LEU A 36 13.84 -2.62 16.46
CA LEU A 36 14.96 -1.74 16.08
C LEU A 36 15.36 -1.84 14.60
N GLN A 37 14.77 -2.74 13.82
CA GLN A 37 14.96 -2.78 12.36
C GLN A 37 14.31 -1.59 11.67
N ASP A 38 13.28 -1.01 12.26
CA ASP A 38 12.56 0.11 11.67
C ASP A 38 13.20 1.45 12.06
N SER A 39 13.89 2.07 11.12
CA SER A 39 14.52 3.38 11.30
C SER A 39 13.54 4.54 11.46
N HIS A 40 12.25 4.35 11.10
CA HIS A 40 11.24 5.41 11.19
C HIS A 40 10.90 5.79 12.64
N TRP A 41 11.26 4.96 13.63
CA TRP A 41 11.15 5.36 15.05
C TRP A 41 11.93 6.62 15.39
N SER A 42 13.04 6.86 14.71
CA SER A 42 13.98 7.94 15.05
C SER A 42 13.91 9.14 14.10
N SER A 43 13.20 9.04 12.97
CA SER A 43 13.12 10.12 11.99
C SER A 43 11.69 10.54 11.69
N ASP A 44 10.94 9.70 11.00
CA ASP A 44 9.63 10.02 10.47
C ASP A 44 8.55 9.15 11.13
N PHE A 45 8.37 9.34 12.43
CA PHE A 45 7.42 8.57 13.22
C PHE A 45 5.99 8.68 12.64
N GLY A 46 5.40 7.52 12.34
CA GLY A 46 4.08 7.46 11.69
C GLY A 46 4.10 7.53 10.15
N TYR A 47 5.27 7.71 9.53
CA TYR A 47 5.40 7.75 8.07
C TYR A 47 5.27 6.36 7.42
N PHE A 48 5.77 5.31 8.04
CA PHE A 48 5.83 3.97 7.47
C PHE A 48 4.48 3.44 6.92
N PRO A 49 3.31 3.68 7.54
CA PRO A 49 2.01 3.29 7.00
C PRO A 49 1.68 3.90 5.63
N THR A 50 2.31 5.00 5.22
CA THR A 50 2.08 5.64 3.91
C THR A 50 2.47 4.76 2.74
N TYR A 51 3.39 3.81 2.93
CA TYR A 51 3.72 2.81 1.90
C TYR A 51 2.52 1.90 1.58
N ALA A 52 1.74 1.52 2.59
CA ALA A 52 0.51 0.76 2.37
C ALA A 52 -0.53 1.61 1.62
N LEU A 53 -0.67 2.89 1.98
CA LEU A 53 -1.54 3.82 1.28
C LEU A 53 -1.15 3.96 -0.20
N GLY A 54 0.15 4.07 -0.50
CA GLY A 54 0.67 4.08 -1.87
C GLY A 54 0.25 2.85 -2.68
N ASN A 55 0.25 1.66 -2.07
CA ASN A 55 -0.24 0.44 -2.72
C ASN A 55 -1.76 0.49 -2.98
N PHE A 56 -2.54 1.07 -2.07
CA PHE A 56 -3.99 1.23 -2.28
C PHE A 56 -4.27 2.22 -3.42
N TYR A 57 -3.62 3.38 -3.45
CA TYR A 57 -3.73 4.34 -4.56
C TYR A 57 -3.36 3.68 -5.89
N ASN A 58 -2.21 3.00 -5.96
CA ASN A 58 -1.75 2.34 -7.19
C ASN A 58 -2.75 1.31 -7.71
N SER A 59 -3.33 0.49 -6.83
CA SER A 59 -4.33 -0.51 -7.24
C SER A 59 -5.63 0.13 -7.70
N MET A 60 -6.05 1.24 -7.09
CA MET A 60 -7.21 2.00 -7.53
C MET A 60 -6.97 2.67 -8.90
N TYR A 61 -5.79 3.28 -9.13
CA TYR A 61 -5.43 3.82 -10.45
C TYR A 61 -5.40 2.74 -11.52
N HIS A 62 -4.82 1.58 -11.22
CA HIS A 62 -4.80 0.45 -12.13
C HIS A 62 -6.22 -0.02 -12.49
N ASN A 63 -7.12 -0.10 -11.51
CA ASN A 63 -8.51 -0.45 -11.75
C ASN A 63 -9.23 0.62 -12.59
N ALA A 64 -9.00 1.90 -12.32
CA ALA A 64 -9.56 3.00 -13.14
C ALA A 64 -9.02 2.97 -14.58
N MET A 65 -7.73 2.70 -14.74
CA MET A 65 -7.08 2.57 -16.04
C MET A 65 -7.64 1.41 -16.85
N LYS A 66 -7.93 0.27 -16.23
CA LYS A 66 -8.57 -0.90 -16.87
C LYS A 66 -9.98 -0.61 -17.41
N LYS A 67 -10.68 0.37 -16.85
CA LYS A 67 -11.98 0.83 -17.40
C LYS A 67 -11.82 1.60 -18.72
N ALA A 68 -10.62 2.17 -18.97
CA ALA A 68 -10.33 2.97 -20.16
C ALA A 68 -9.73 2.14 -21.31
N PHE A 69 -8.91 1.14 -20.99
CA PHE A 69 -8.28 0.27 -21.99
C PHE A 69 -7.73 -1.02 -21.36
N ASP A 70 -7.34 -1.97 -22.22
CA ASP A 70 -6.68 -3.20 -21.78
C ASP A 70 -5.22 -2.92 -21.35
N VAL A 71 -5.05 -2.84 -20.03
CA VAL A 71 -3.74 -2.56 -19.41
C VAL A 71 -2.81 -3.76 -19.53
N ASP A 72 -3.35 -4.98 -19.44
CA ASP A 72 -2.56 -6.20 -19.48
C ASP A 72 -1.97 -6.40 -20.89
N GLU A 73 -2.75 -6.11 -21.95
CA GLU A 73 -2.26 -6.07 -23.33
C GLU A 73 -1.20 -4.98 -23.53
N ALA A 74 -1.44 -3.77 -23.03
CA ALA A 74 -0.48 -2.67 -23.15
C ALA A 74 0.88 -3.02 -22.51
N VAL A 75 0.87 -3.68 -21.36
CA VAL A 75 2.09 -4.18 -20.71
C VAL A 75 2.75 -5.28 -21.55
N ALA A 76 1.98 -6.27 -22.03
CA ALA A 76 2.50 -7.41 -22.79
C ALA A 76 3.12 -6.99 -24.14
N SER A 77 2.53 -5.99 -24.80
CA SER A 77 3.03 -5.44 -26.07
C SER A 77 4.14 -4.39 -25.88
N GLY A 78 4.41 -3.95 -24.67
CA GLY A 78 5.37 -2.87 -24.37
C GLY A 78 4.85 -1.46 -24.70
N ASP A 79 3.55 -1.28 -24.90
CA ASP A 79 2.92 0.03 -25.11
C ASP A 79 2.82 0.83 -23.81
N LEU A 80 3.97 1.14 -23.23
CA LEU A 80 4.07 1.95 -22.03
C LEU A 80 3.68 3.40 -22.26
N ALA A 81 3.69 3.85 -23.52
CA ALA A 81 3.26 5.22 -23.84
C ALA A 81 1.78 5.43 -23.54
N ARG A 82 0.94 4.44 -23.75
CA ARG A 82 -0.49 4.48 -23.43
C ARG A 82 -0.75 4.59 -21.93
N ILE A 83 -0.02 3.78 -21.14
CA ILE A 83 -0.07 3.81 -19.68
C ILE A 83 0.37 5.19 -19.14
N ASN A 84 1.54 5.65 -19.60
CA ASN A 84 2.09 6.93 -19.21
C ASN A 84 1.20 8.11 -19.65
N GLY A 85 0.55 8.02 -20.80
CA GLY A 85 -0.42 9.00 -21.29
C GLY A 85 -1.59 9.14 -20.33
N TRP A 86 -2.19 8.03 -19.94
CA TRP A 86 -3.28 8.02 -18.97
C TRP A 86 -2.84 8.57 -17.60
N MET A 87 -1.70 8.14 -17.10
CA MET A 87 -1.13 8.63 -15.83
C MET A 87 -0.87 10.13 -15.89
N LYS A 88 -0.32 10.62 -17.00
CA LYS A 88 -0.07 12.06 -17.18
C LYS A 88 -1.35 12.87 -17.15
N GLU A 89 -2.38 12.42 -17.84
CA GLU A 89 -3.67 13.13 -17.95
C GLU A 89 -4.47 13.11 -16.64
N HIS A 90 -4.58 11.94 -16.03
CA HIS A 90 -5.50 11.75 -14.90
C HIS A 90 -4.84 11.94 -13.53
N VAL A 91 -3.54 11.68 -13.42
CA VAL A 91 -2.81 11.73 -12.15
C VAL A 91 -1.87 12.93 -12.09
N PHE A 92 -0.86 12.98 -12.98
CA PHE A 92 0.22 13.97 -12.85
C PHE A 92 -0.20 15.40 -13.23
N ALA A 93 -1.12 15.56 -14.17
CA ALA A 93 -1.59 16.89 -14.58
C ALA A 93 -2.41 17.61 -13.49
N LYS A 94 -2.92 16.87 -12.52
CA LYS A 94 -3.68 17.42 -11.38
C LYS A 94 -2.78 17.84 -10.22
N ALA A 95 -1.53 17.35 -10.20
CA ALA A 95 -0.51 17.63 -9.21
C ALA A 95 -1.06 17.66 -7.77
N ASP A 96 -0.59 18.59 -6.95
CA ASP A 96 -0.95 18.79 -5.55
C ASP A 96 -2.01 19.89 -5.38
N ILE A 97 -3.09 19.83 -6.19
CA ILE A 97 -4.15 20.85 -6.18
C ILE A 97 -5.29 20.48 -5.22
N LEU A 98 -5.50 19.19 -5.03
CA LEU A 98 -6.57 18.63 -4.20
C LEU A 98 -5.99 17.88 -3.00
N ASP A 99 -6.74 17.83 -1.91
CA ASP A 99 -6.43 16.93 -0.81
C ASP A 99 -6.50 15.46 -1.27
N ALA A 100 -5.77 14.58 -0.59
CA ALA A 100 -5.59 13.18 -1.02
C ALA A 100 -6.92 12.43 -1.23
N ASP A 101 -7.90 12.66 -0.37
CA ASP A 101 -9.23 12.03 -0.47
C ASP A 101 -10.05 12.59 -1.64
N GLU A 102 -9.92 13.87 -1.91
CA GLU A 102 -10.56 14.50 -3.07
C GLU A 102 -9.91 14.05 -4.36
N TRP A 103 -8.58 13.94 -4.35
CA TRP A 103 -7.79 13.53 -5.50
C TRP A 103 -8.11 12.09 -5.95
N ILE A 104 -8.13 11.13 -5.00
CA ILE A 104 -8.46 9.74 -5.35
C ILE A 104 -9.88 9.62 -5.90
N ARG A 105 -10.82 10.35 -5.31
CA ARG A 105 -12.22 10.38 -5.76
C ARG A 105 -12.37 11.00 -7.15
N ASP A 106 -11.63 12.05 -7.43
CA ASP A 106 -11.66 12.73 -8.74
C ASP A 106 -11.08 11.84 -9.85
N ILE A 107 -10.03 11.06 -9.57
CA ILE A 107 -9.40 10.17 -10.56
C ILE A 107 -10.20 8.88 -10.76
N THR A 108 -10.72 8.29 -9.71
CA THR A 108 -11.28 6.92 -9.74
C THR A 108 -12.81 6.88 -9.67
N GLY A 109 -13.43 7.96 -9.17
CA GLY A 109 -14.84 8.02 -8.84
C GLY A 109 -15.21 7.34 -7.53
N GLU A 110 -14.24 6.91 -6.73
CA GLU A 110 -14.42 6.08 -5.55
C GLU A 110 -13.64 6.63 -4.35
N GLU A 111 -14.13 6.37 -3.13
CA GLU A 111 -13.39 6.62 -1.91
C GLU A 111 -12.18 5.68 -1.79
N LEU A 112 -11.16 6.09 -1.03
CA LEU A 112 -9.99 5.26 -0.78
C LEU A 112 -10.38 3.89 -0.20
N THR A 113 -9.96 2.83 -0.86
CA THR A 113 -10.21 1.45 -0.43
C THR A 113 -8.99 0.56 -0.63
N ALA A 114 -8.81 -0.40 0.27
CA ALA A 114 -7.80 -1.45 0.15
C ALA A 114 -8.25 -2.62 -0.75
N SER A 115 -9.54 -2.68 -1.13
CA SER A 115 -10.14 -3.86 -1.76
C SER A 115 -9.40 -4.31 -3.00
N TYR A 116 -9.08 -3.41 -3.93
CA TYR A 116 -8.37 -3.74 -5.17
C TYR A 116 -6.97 -4.29 -4.95
N PHE A 117 -6.27 -3.80 -3.92
CA PHE A 117 -4.96 -4.32 -3.55
C PHE A 117 -5.07 -5.72 -2.93
N LEU A 118 -6.04 -5.94 -2.06
CA LEU A 118 -6.29 -7.25 -1.46
C LEU A 118 -6.71 -8.29 -2.50
N GLU A 119 -7.63 -7.95 -3.41
CA GLU A 119 -8.03 -8.80 -4.54
C GLU A 119 -6.83 -9.16 -5.44
N TYR A 120 -5.96 -8.19 -5.72
CA TYR A 120 -4.73 -8.44 -6.48
C TYR A 120 -3.83 -9.45 -5.77
N LEU A 121 -3.59 -9.26 -4.46
CA LEU A 121 -2.76 -10.17 -3.67
C LEU A 121 -3.36 -11.57 -3.61
N GLU A 122 -4.65 -11.67 -3.30
CA GLU A 122 -5.37 -12.93 -3.22
C GLU A 122 -5.27 -13.71 -4.54
N ARG A 123 -5.61 -13.09 -5.66
CA ARG A 123 -5.50 -13.71 -6.98
C ARG A 123 -4.09 -14.17 -7.27
N LYS A 124 -3.10 -13.30 -7.12
CA LYS A 124 -1.70 -13.59 -7.44
C LYS A 124 -1.14 -14.73 -6.61
N TYR A 125 -1.35 -14.68 -5.31
CA TYR A 125 -0.76 -15.69 -4.43
C TYR A 125 -1.56 -16.98 -4.37
N SER A 126 -2.87 -16.95 -4.60
CA SER A 126 -3.65 -18.17 -4.81
C SER A 126 -3.15 -18.96 -6.01
N GLU A 127 -2.85 -18.28 -7.12
CA GLU A 127 -2.26 -18.92 -8.30
C GLU A 127 -0.87 -19.49 -8.01
N ILE A 128 0.02 -18.68 -7.42
CA ILE A 128 1.42 -19.07 -7.16
C ILE A 128 1.51 -20.24 -6.18
N TYR A 129 0.70 -20.24 -5.13
CA TYR A 129 0.77 -21.23 -4.05
C TYR A 129 -0.30 -22.31 -4.15
N GLY A 130 -1.15 -22.29 -5.18
CA GLY A 130 -2.23 -23.26 -5.34
C GLY A 130 -3.25 -23.22 -4.20
N LEU A 131 -3.52 -22.06 -3.64
CA LEU A 131 -4.50 -21.87 -2.57
C LEU A 131 -5.91 -22.01 -3.13
N LYS A 132 -6.80 -22.59 -2.32
CA LYS A 132 -8.22 -22.77 -2.68
C LYS A 132 -9.10 -21.83 -1.90
#